data_323cb1a3743d33f70faa8a8aa6508a15
#
_entry.id   323cb1a3743d33f70faa8a8aa6508a15
#
_cell.length_a   1.000
_cell.length_b   1.000
_cell.length_c   1.000
_cell.angle_alpha   90.00
_cell.angle_beta   90.00
_cell.angle_gamma   90.00
#
_symmetry.space_group_name_H-M   'P 1'
#
loop_
_entity.id
_entity.type
_entity.pdbx_description
1 polymer ?
#
loop_
_entity_poly.entity_id
_entity_poly.type
_entity_poly.pdbx_seq_one_letter_code
_entity_poly.pdbx_strand_id
1 'polypeptide(L)'
;LRLYPDPEASQLRQTIAEYHGLTPEQVFCGNGSDEVLAFAFAAFFAGKTVAIPAVTYSFYPVYANLYGAKVASVPMKPDFSVDVDGLRLACPIALANPNAPTGMALPLDVLRDLAAYTRDCGEVLLIDEAYAAFAEEVAVPLLREFDNVIITRTFSKSHALAGMRVGYALGHPRLMAAMKRIRDSFNSYPVDRLAQAAAREAELDTAYTARIVATISHDRDICRQALADAGIPVLKSRTNFLFVKASENDAAPIQQLLRDDGILVRHFSTPRLQSYLRVTIGTTEDMRIVTERLISRIKG
;
A
#
# COMPACT_ATOMS: atom_id res chain seq x y z
N LEU A 1 18.64 -22.80 -12.53
CA LEU A 1 18.86 -22.04 -11.27
C LEU A 1 20.33 -22.06 -10.79
N ARG A 2 21.27 -22.64 -11.56
CA ARG A 2 22.71 -22.73 -11.17
C ARG A 2 23.42 -21.37 -11.14
N LEU A 3 22.97 -20.39 -11.94
CA LEU A 3 23.53 -19.04 -12.03
C LEU A 3 22.73 -18.06 -11.20
N TYR A 4 23.38 -16.99 -10.71
CA TYR A 4 22.70 -15.86 -10.08
C TYR A 4 21.64 -15.24 -11.03
N PRO A 5 20.59 -14.61 -10.49
CA PRO A 5 19.64 -13.85 -11.30
C PRO A 5 20.32 -12.60 -11.88
N ASP A 6 19.61 -11.94 -12.80
CA ASP A 6 19.97 -10.59 -13.24
C ASP A 6 19.86 -9.60 -12.06
N PRO A 7 20.96 -8.96 -11.62
CA PRO A 7 20.96 -8.06 -10.47
C PRO A 7 20.07 -6.82 -10.70
N GLU A 8 19.89 -6.43 -11.97
CA GLU A 8 19.09 -5.28 -12.36
C GLU A 8 17.64 -5.64 -12.63
N ALA A 9 17.27 -6.91 -12.67
CA ALA A 9 15.96 -7.38 -13.11
C ALA A 9 15.52 -6.70 -14.43
N SER A 10 16.43 -6.61 -15.41
CA SER A 10 16.34 -5.73 -16.57
C SER A 10 15.09 -5.98 -17.39
N GLN A 11 14.70 -7.24 -17.63
CA GLN A 11 13.49 -7.57 -18.38
C GLN A 11 12.23 -7.17 -17.63
N LEU A 12 12.18 -7.41 -16.31
CA LEU A 12 11.05 -7.01 -15.48
C LEU A 12 10.93 -5.48 -15.42
N ARG A 13 12.05 -4.77 -15.22
CA ARG A 13 12.07 -3.30 -15.23
C ARG A 13 11.60 -2.73 -16.57
N GLN A 14 12.02 -3.31 -17.69
CA GLN A 14 11.57 -2.91 -19.02
C GLN A 14 10.04 -3.08 -19.14
N THR A 15 9.51 -4.24 -18.76
CA THR A 15 8.07 -4.52 -18.81
C THR A 15 7.26 -3.55 -17.95
N ILE A 16 7.69 -3.29 -16.70
CA ILE A 16 7.04 -2.32 -15.81
C ILE A 16 7.10 -0.91 -16.41
N ALA A 17 8.25 -0.51 -16.97
CA ALA A 17 8.41 0.80 -17.60
C ALA A 17 7.44 0.97 -18.78
N GLU A 18 7.36 -0.01 -19.66
CA GLU A 18 6.45 -0.02 -20.79
C GLU A 18 4.98 0.08 -20.37
N TYR A 19 4.59 -0.72 -19.35
CA TYR A 19 3.22 -0.68 -18.80
C TYR A 19 2.82 0.70 -18.28
N HIS A 20 3.76 1.43 -17.66
CA HIS A 20 3.50 2.76 -17.12
C HIS A 20 3.84 3.93 -18.06
N GLY A 21 4.34 3.66 -19.26
CA GLY A 21 4.80 4.69 -20.21
C GLY A 21 6.01 5.48 -19.68
N LEU A 22 6.92 4.79 -19.00
CA LEU A 22 8.15 5.28 -18.41
C LEU A 22 9.39 4.67 -19.08
N THR A 23 10.59 5.05 -18.61
CA THR A 23 11.86 4.40 -19.00
C THR A 23 12.34 3.45 -17.90
N PRO A 24 13.17 2.42 -18.22
CA PRO A 24 13.69 1.49 -17.21
C PRO A 24 14.49 2.16 -16.09
N GLU A 25 15.10 3.32 -16.35
CA GLU A 25 15.84 4.10 -15.35
C GLU A 25 14.92 4.71 -14.30
N GLN A 26 13.62 4.82 -14.59
CA GLN A 26 12.58 5.29 -13.66
C GLN A 26 11.99 4.16 -12.81
N VAL A 27 12.47 2.93 -12.96
CA VAL A 27 11.97 1.75 -12.26
C VAL A 27 13.08 1.15 -11.39
N PHE A 28 12.72 0.82 -10.14
CA PHE A 28 13.56 0.06 -9.20
C PHE A 28 12.78 -1.16 -8.72
N CYS A 29 13.37 -2.36 -8.78
CA CYS A 29 12.77 -3.61 -8.28
C CYS A 29 13.44 -4.08 -6.99
N GLY A 30 12.65 -4.66 -6.07
CA GLY A 30 13.13 -5.22 -4.80
C GLY A 30 12.31 -6.43 -4.35
N ASN A 31 12.75 -7.05 -3.26
CA ASN A 31 12.13 -8.25 -2.68
C ASN A 31 10.88 -7.90 -1.86
N GLY A 32 9.79 -7.62 -2.58
CA GLY A 32 8.55 -7.06 -2.03
C GLY A 32 8.63 -5.56 -1.82
N SER A 33 7.46 -4.91 -1.70
CA SER A 33 7.40 -3.48 -1.39
C SER A 33 8.01 -3.13 -0.04
N ASP A 34 8.10 -4.07 0.90
CA ASP A 34 8.74 -3.85 2.19
C ASP A 34 10.22 -3.50 2.05
N GLU A 35 10.98 -4.24 1.22
CA GLU A 35 12.38 -3.94 0.93
C GLU A 35 12.51 -2.63 0.15
N VAL A 36 11.64 -2.41 -0.83
CA VAL A 36 11.60 -1.16 -1.62
C VAL A 36 11.39 0.06 -0.70
N LEU A 37 10.42 -0.02 0.22
CA LEU A 37 10.14 1.00 1.22
C LEU A 37 11.35 1.20 2.16
N ALA A 38 11.94 0.11 2.65
CA ALA A 38 13.12 0.20 3.52
C ALA A 38 14.27 0.95 2.83
N PHE A 39 14.54 0.66 1.54
CA PHE A 39 15.57 1.38 0.78
C PHE A 39 15.20 2.84 0.50
N ALA A 40 13.92 3.16 0.28
CA ALA A 40 13.48 4.54 0.16
C ALA A 40 13.68 5.32 1.48
N PHE A 41 13.34 4.71 2.63
CA PHE A 41 13.59 5.30 3.94
C PHE A 41 15.09 5.51 4.20
N ALA A 42 15.92 4.53 3.88
CA ALA A 42 17.37 4.64 3.99
C ALA A 42 17.96 5.76 3.12
N ALA A 43 17.49 5.86 1.86
CA ALA A 43 18.06 6.81 0.90
C ALA A 43 17.63 8.26 1.14
N PHE A 44 16.41 8.49 1.63
CA PHE A 44 15.83 9.84 1.60
C PHE A 44 15.41 10.38 2.97
N PHE A 45 15.18 9.50 3.96
CA PHE A 45 14.65 9.91 5.26
C PHE A 45 15.64 9.69 6.41
N ALA A 46 16.73 8.94 6.20
CA ALA A 46 17.73 8.68 7.24
C ALA A 46 18.21 9.97 7.90
N GLY A 47 18.13 10.02 9.25
CA GLY A 47 18.52 11.18 10.06
C GLY A 47 17.61 12.40 9.96
N LYS A 48 16.53 12.36 9.15
CA LYS A 48 15.55 13.44 9.01
C LYS A 48 14.31 13.22 9.87
N THR A 49 13.43 14.22 9.93
CA THR A 49 12.05 14.05 10.34
C THR A 49 11.23 13.67 9.11
N VAL A 50 10.31 12.72 9.21
CA VAL A 50 9.36 12.34 8.15
C VAL A 50 7.93 12.49 8.67
N ALA A 51 7.08 13.20 7.93
CA ALA A 51 5.66 13.32 8.26
C ALA A 51 4.90 12.10 7.72
N ILE A 52 4.11 11.47 8.59
CA ILE A 52 3.25 10.34 8.22
C ILE A 52 1.87 10.50 8.87
N PRO A 53 0.77 10.02 8.24
CA PRO A 53 -0.52 9.91 8.91
C PRO A 53 -0.43 8.96 10.11
N ALA A 54 -1.06 9.31 11.24
CA ALA A 54 -1.01 8.50 12.47
C ALA A 54 -1.64 7.11 12.31
N VAL A 55 -2.59 6.97 11.37
CA VAL A 55 -3.19 5.69 11.00
C VAL A 55 -2.81 5.40 9.55
N THR A 56 -1.79 4.58 9.38
CA THR A 56 -1.22 4.20 8.07
C THR A 56 -0.54 2.83 8.17
N TYR A 57 0.24 2.45 7.16
CA TYR A 57 1.00 1.21 7.18
C TYR A 57 1.98 1.16 8.36
N SER A 58 1.80 0.16 9.22
CA SER A 58 2.48 0.08 10.53
C SER A 58 4.01 -0.08 10.45
N PHE A 59 4.57 -0.36 9.28
CA PHE A 59 6.00 -0.51 9.11
C PHE A 59 6.73 0.82 8.85
N TYR A 60 6.06 1.92 8.52
CA TYR A 60 6.75 3.20 8.34
C TYR A 60 7.52 3.64 9.58
N PRO A 61 6.95 3.61 10.81
CA PRO A 61 7.72 3.87 12.02
C PRO A 61 8.88 2.88 12.25
N VAL A 62 8.73 1.62 11.83
CA VAL A 62 9.78 0.61 11.93
C VAL A 62 10.97 0.98 11.05
N TYR A 63 10.72 1.34 9.78
CA TYR A 63 11.77 1.79 8.87
C TYR A 63 12.41 3.11 9.35
N ALA A 64 11.59 4.07 9.80
CA ALA A 64 12.09 5.32 10.34
C ALA A 64 13.06 5.07 11.52
N ASN A 65 12.66 4.23 12.48
CA ASN A 65 13.52 3.88 13.61
C ASN A 65 14.81 3.16 13.16
N LEU A 66 14.71 2.22 12.21
CA LEU A 66 15.86 1.47 11.70
C LEU A 66 16.95 2.39 11.11
N TYR A 67 16.55 3.45 10.44
CA TYR A 67 17.46 4.40 9.77
C TYR A 67 17.64 5.73 10.52
N GLY A 68 17.24 5.80 11.79
CA GLY A 68 17.43 6.98 12.63
C GLY A 68 16.62 8.21 12.21
N ALA A 69 15.52 8.00 11.47
CA ALA A 69 14.58 9.06 11.15
C ALA A 69 13.61 9.28 12.31
N LYS A 70 13.21 10.56 12.51
CA LYS A 70 12.16 10.90 13.48
C LYS A 70 10.80 10.91 12.79
N VAL A 71 9.80 10.31 13.41
CA VAL A 71 8.43 10.31 12.90
C VAL A 71 7.68 11.52 13.45
N ALA A 72 7.20 12.40 12.55
CA ALA A 72 6.15 13.37 12.83
C ALA A 72 4.79 12.74 12.49
N SER A 73 4.16 12.17 13.50
CA SER A 73 2.86 11.49 13.34
C SER A 73 1.74 12.53 13.32
N VAL A 74 1.04 12.65 12.17
CA VAL A 74 -0.05 13.60 11.97
C VAL A 74 -1.39 12.92 12.28
N PRO A 75 -2.18 13.42 13.25
CA PRO A 75 -3.48 12.84 13.59
C PRO A 75 -4.42 12.80 12.38
N MET A 76 -5.17 11.71 12.23
CA MET A 76 -6.25 11.65 11.25
C MET A 76 -7.46 12.46 11.75
N LYS A 77 -8.25 12.99 10.83
CA LYS A 77 -9.58 13.59 11.14
C LYS A 77 -10.51 12.56 11.78
N PRO A 78 -11.60 12.97 12.44
CA PRO A 78 -12.53 12.02 13.11
C PRO A 78 -13.06 10.91 12.21
N ASP A 79 -13.30 11.20 10.94
CA ASP A 79 -13.79 10.28 9.90
C ASP A 79 -12.70 9.40 9.26
N PHE A 80 -11.48 9.40 9.81
CA PHE A 80 -10.29 8.74 9.26
C PHE A 80 -9.76 9.32 7.94
N SER A 81 -10.22 10.46 7.48
CA SER A 81 -9.55 11.16 6.41
C SER A 81 -8.20 11.72 6.87
N VAL A 82 -7.25 11.80 5.93
CA VAL A 82 -5.91 12.34 6.18
C VAL A 82 -6.02 13.85 6.40
N ASP A 83 -5.36 14.36 7.43
CA ASP A 83 -5.16 15.80 7.61
C ASP A 83 -3.99 16.26 6.72
N VAL A 84 -4.32 16.66 5.51
CA VAL A 84 -3.36 17.06 4.46
C VAL A 84 -2.56 18.28 4.88
N ASP A 85 -3.21 19.25 5.53
CA ASP A 85 -2.54 20.48 5.99
C ASP A 85 -1.59 20.17 7.15
N GLY A 86 -1.97 19.25 8.03
CA GLY A 86 -1.12 18.76 9.10
C GLY A 86 0.15 18.04 8.62
N LEU A 87 0.16 17.49 7.39
CA LEU A 87 1.36 16.88 6.80
C LEU A 87 2.40 17.91 6.32
N ARG A 88 2.06 19.19 6.18
CA ARG A 88 2.93 20.24 5.65
C ARG A 88 3.89 20.78 6.71
N LEU A 89 4.87 19.98 7.09
CA LEU A 89 5.84 20.24 8.17
C LEU A 89 7.27 20.60 7.68
N ALA A 90 7.43 21.03 6.42
CA ALA A 90 8.71 21.30 5.78
C ALA A 90 9.73 20.15 5.90
N CYS A 91 9.24 18.92 5.77
CA CYS A 91 10.02 17.69 5.81
C CYS A 91 9.46 16.69 4.77
N PRO A 92 10.19 15.59 4.46
CA PRO A 92 9.68 14.55 3.59
C PRO A 92 8.39 13.96 4.13
N ILE A 93 7.52 13.54 3.22
CA ILE A 93 6.22 12.91 3.54
C ILE A 93 6.22 11.47 3.03
N ALA A 94 5.73 10.55 3.85
CA ALA A 94 5.42 9.18 3.43
C ALA A 94 3.97 8.85 3.76
N LEU A 95 3.19 8.44 2.75
CA LEU A 95 1.79 8.08 2.92
C LEU A 95 1.40 6.91 2.01
N ALA A 96 0.42 6.12 2.44
CA ALA A 96 -0.19 5.08 1.63
C ALA A 96 -1.44 5.63 0.92
N ASN A 97 -1.55 5.40 -0.39
CA ASN A 97 -2.70 5.80 -1.18
C ASN A 97 -3.06 4.74 -2.23
N PRO A 98 -4.15 3.98 -2.03
CA PRO A 98 -5.10 3.99 -0.90
C PRO A 98 -4.48 3.60 0.43
N ASN A 99 -4.96 4.22 1.52
CA ASN A 99 -4.42 4.01 2.86
C ASN A 99 -4.81 2.65 3.47
N ALA A 100 -3.91 2.04 4.18
CA ALA A 100 -4.17 0.86 4.99
C ALA A 100 -3.94 1.21 6.49
N PRO A 101 -4.89 0.89 7.40
CA PRO A 101 -6.01 -0.05 7.25
C PRO A 101 -7.35 0.59 6.87
N THR A 102 -7.45 1.89 6.64
CA THR A 102 -8.75 2.57 6.44
C THR A 102 -9.41 2.26 5.10
N GLY A 103 -8.63 1.95 4.07
CA GLY A 103 -9.10 1.74 2.70
C GLY A 103 -9.37 3.03 1.92
N MET A 104 -9.25 4.19 2.55
CA MET A 104 -9.55 5.49 1.92
C MET A 104 -8.42 5.94 1.00
N ALA A 105 -8.77 6.69 -0.04
CA ALA A 105 -7.80 7.27 -0.98
C ALA A 105 -7.94 8.79 -1.03
N LEU A 106 -6.82 9.47 -1.20
CA LEU A 106 -6.76 10.89 -1.55
C LEU A 106 -6.91 11.05 -3.07
N PRO A 107 -7.60 12.10 -3.53
CA PRO A 107 -7.64 12.47 -4.94
C PRO A 107 -6.26 12.84 -5.49
N LEU A 108 -6.09 12.71 -6.82
CA LEU A 108 -4.82 12.99 -7.48
C LEU A 108 -4.38 14.45 -7.39
N ASP A 109 -5.32 15.41 -7.38
CA ASP A 109 -5.04 16.83 -7.19
C ASP A 109 -4.43 17.13 -5.81
N VAL A 110 -4.93 16.48 -4.75
CA VAL A 110 -4.37 16.59 -3.40
C VAL A 110 -2.94 16.02 -3.34
N LEU A 111 -2.69 14.89 -4.00
CA LEU A 111 -1.34 14.34 -4.11
C LEU A 111 -0.41 15.25 -4.90
N ARG A 112 -0.92 15.92 -5.95
CA ARG A 112 -0.18 16.92 -6.73
C ARG A 112 0.22 18.12 -5.87
N ASP A 113 -0.69 18.62 -5.04
CA ASP A 113 -0.43 19.73 -4.13
C ASP A 113 0.63 19.36 -3.08
N LEU A 114 0.61 18.13 -2.55
CA LEU A 114 1.65 17.62 -1.65
C LEU A 114 2.99 17.46 -2.35
N ALA A 115 3.00 17.01 -3.62
CA ALA A 115 4.22 16.87 -4.42
C ALA A 115 4.88 18.26 -4.69
N ALA A 116 4.07 19.25 -5.04
CA ALA A 116 4.53 20.64 -5.21
C ALA A 116 5.10 21.19 -3.89
N TYR A 117 4.37 21.01 -2.79
CA TYR A 117 4.81 21.46 -1.47
C TYR A 117 6.14 20.85 -1.05
N THR A 118 6.29 19.51 -1.14
CA THR A 118 7.54 18.84 -0.77
C THR A 118 8.69 19.23 -1.70
N ARG A 119 8.45 19.42 -3.00
CA ARG A 119 9.46 19.94 -3.95
C ARG A 119 9.96 21.32 -3.53
N ASP A 120 9.06 22.25 -3.19
CA ASP A 120 9.40 23.61 -2.79
C ASP A 120 10.19 23.65 -1.47
N CYS A 121 10.03 22.61 -0.62
CA CYS A 121 10.85 22.37 0.57
C CYS A 121 12.19 21.65 0.27
N GLY A 122 12.44 21.24 -0.97
CA GLY A 122 13.61 20.42 -1.34
C GLY A 122 13.55 18.97 -0.84
N GLU A 123 12.33 18.45 -0.59
CA GLU A 123 12.07 17.15 0.04
C GLU A 123 11.30 16.19 -0.88
N VAL A 124 11.29 14.91 -0.50
CA VAL A 124 10.65 13.83 -1.25
C VAL A 124 9.24 13.57 -0.74
N LEU A 125 8.30 13.31 -1.67
CA LEU A 125 7.02 12.69 -1.40
C LEU A 125 7.06 11.21 -1.77
N LEU A 126 6.90 10.32 -0.77
CA LEU A 126 6.75 8.87 -0.97
C LEU A 126 5.27 8.51 -0.91
N ILE A 127 4.75 7.94 -1.99
CA ILE A 127 3.38 7.45 -2.12
C ILE A 127 3.41 5.93 -2.24
N ASP A 128 2.92 5.24 -1.22
CA ASP A 128 2.81 3.78 -1.25
C ASP A 128 1.47 3.39 -1.88
N GLU A 129 1.54 2.93 -3.11
CA GLU A 129 0.43 2.49 -3.95
C GLU A 129 0.24 0.96 -3.95
N ALA A 130 0.46 0.29 -2.81
CA ALA A 130 0.27 -1.17 -2.72
C ALA A 130 -1.15 -1.63 -3.12
N TYR A 131 -2.14 -0.75 -3.08
CA TYR A 131 -3.54 -1.03 -3.43
C TYR A 131 -4.04 -0.23 -4.64
N ALA A 132 -3.16 0.42 -5.39
CA ALA A 132 -3.52 1.32 -6.50
C ALA A 132 -4.43 0.66 -7.56
N ALA A 133 -4.27 -0.64 -7.81
CA ALA A 133 -5.09 -1.36 -8.79
C ALA A 133 -6.60 -1.36 -8.45
N PHE A 134 -6.97 -1.11 -7.19
CA PHE A 134 -8.36 -1.04 -6.72
C PHE A 134 -8.88 0.40 -6.61
N ALA A 135 -8.05 1.39 -6.91
CA ALA A 135 -8.37 2.82 -6.86
C ALA A 135 -8.84 3.33 -8.23
N GLU A 136 -9.59 4.43 -8.21
CA GLU A 136 -10.04 5.12 -9.44
C GLU A 136 -8.93 5.97 -10.04
N GLU A 137 -8.07 6.54 -9.19
CA GLU A 137 -6.95 7.40 -9.56
C GLU A 137 -5.64 6.86 -9.00
N VAL A 138 -4.56 7.06 -9.74
CA VAL A 138 -3.20 6.63 -9.38
C VAL A 138 -2.22 7.79 -9.52
N ALA A 139 -1.12 7.74 -8.77
CA ALA A 139 -0.14 8.83 -8.72
C ALA A 139 0.87 8.84 -9.89
N VAL A 140 0.89 7.81 -10.76
CA VAL A 140 1.87 7.71 -11.87
C VAL A 140 1.94 8.97 -12.76
N PRO A 141 0.82 9.67 -13.09
CA PRO A 141 0.89 10.91 -13.86
C PRO A 141 1.77 11.99 -13.23
N LEU A 142 1.91 12.03 -11.89
CA LEU A 142 2.76 13.01 -11.19
C LEU A 142 4.24 12.89 -11.56
N LEU A 143 4.70 11.71 -12.00
CA LEU A 143 6.11 11.49 -12.39
C LEU A 143 6.51 12.27 -13.65
N ARG A 144 5.55 12.81 -14.40
CA ARG A 144 5.80 13.70 -15.55
C ARG A 144 5.93 15.17 -15.12
N GLU A 145 5.43 15.51 -13.92
CA GLU A 145 5.35 16.88 -13.40
C GLU A 145 6.40 17.14 -12.31
N PHE A 146 6.81 16.09 -11.59
CA PHE A 146 7.63 16.19 -10.38
C PHE A 146 8.80 15.20 -10.40
N ASP A 147 9.99 15.66 -10.06
CA ASP A 147 11.20 14.85 -9.93
C ASP A 147 11.51 14.40 -8.49
N ASN A 148 10.66 14.82 -7.53
CA ASN A 148 10.77 14.52 -6.10
C ASN A 148 9.75 13.48 -5.62
N VAL A 149 8.94 12.88 -6.51
CA VAL A 149 7.95 11.87 -6.16
C VAL A 149 8.53 10.46 -6.33
N ILE A 150 8.28 9.61 -5.33
CA ILE A 150 8.52 8.17 -5.37
C ILE A 150 7.20 7.46 -5.17
N ILE A 151 6.86 6.53 -6.07
CA ILE A 151 5.68 5.68 -5.96
C ILE A 151 6.15 4.25 -5.73
N THR A 152 5.67 3.57 -4.67
CA THR A 152 5.95 2.15 -4.46
C THR A 152 4.75 1.30 -4.79
N ARG A 153 4.97 0.12 -5.39
CA ARG A 153 3.92 -0.85 -5.76
C ARG A 153 4.36 -2.28 -5.44
N THR A 154 3.42 -3.20 -5.48
CA THR A 154 3.66 -4.60 -5.15
C THR A 154 2.86 -5.55 -6.05
N PHE A 155 3.43 -6.70 -6.37
CA PHE A 155 2.72 -7.82 -7.00
C PHE A 155 1.91 -8.68 -6.01
N SER A 156 2.02 -8.39 -4.72
CA SER A 156 1.39 -9.20 -3.65
C SER A 156 -0.13 -9.09 -3.58
N LYS A 157 -0.76 -8.05 -4.16
CA LYS A 157 -2.19 -7.76 -4.00
C LYS A 157 -2.97 -8.08 -5.27
N SER A 158 -3.01 -7.18 -6.23
CA SER A 158 -3.78 -7.33 -7.48
C SER A 158 -3.31 -8.48 -8.38
N HIS A 159 -2.03 -8.81 -8.33
CA HIS A 159 -1.45 -9.89 -9.13
C HIS A 159 -1.41 -11.25 -8.42
N ALA A 160 -1.90 -11.32 -7.15
CA ALA A 160 -1.93 -12.56 -6.35
C ALA A 160 -0.55 -13.26 -6.18
N LEU A 161 0.55 -12.51 -6.26
CA LEU A 161 1.92 -13.05 -6.17
C LEU A 161 2.60 -12.75 -4.82
N ALA A 162 1.83 -12.74 -3.72
CA ALA A 162 2.38 -12.43 -2.39
C ALA A 162 3.57 -13.33 -2.00
N GLY A 163 3.53 -14.63 -2.37
CA GLY A 163 4.59 -15.60 -2.11
C GLY A 163 5.86 -15.39 -2.93
N MET A 164 5.78 -14.70 -4.08
CA MET A 164 6.94 -14.41 -4.94
C MET A 164 7.78 -13.22 -4.45
N ARG A 165 7.27 -12.44 -3.50
CA ARG A 165 8.00 -11.32 -2.89
C ARG A 165 8.58 -10.34 -3.92
N VAL A 166 7.77 -9.79 -4.81
CA VAL A 166 8.19 -8.77 -5.77
C VAL A 166 7.45 -7.46 -5.51
N GLY A 167 8.21 -6.38 -5.42
CA GLY A 167 7.73 -5.01 -5.40
C GLY A 167 8.63 -4.11 -6.23
N TYR A 168 8.16 -2.91 -6.50
CA TYR A 168 8.92 -1.93 -7.28
C TYR A 168 8.63 -0.51 -6.85
N ALA A 169 9.58 0.39 -7.17
CA ALA A 169 9.37 1.82 -7.09
C ALA A 169 9.45 2.45 -8.47
N LEU A 170 8.69 3.52 -8.64
CA LEU A 170 8.70 4.40 -9.80
C LEU A 170 9.11 5.81 -9.35
N GLY A 171 9.90 6.51 -10.15
CA GLY A 171 10.33 7.87 -9.83
C GLY A 171 11.35 8.41 -10.82
N HIS A 172 11.83 9.61 -10.55
CA HIS A 172 12.87 10.21 -11.38
C HIS A 172 14.15 9.34 -11.35
N PRO A 173 14.90 9.17 -12.46
CA PRO A 173 16.09 8.31 -12.52
C PRO A 173 17.12 8.57 -11.42
N ARG A 174 17.30 9.85 -11.00
CA ARG A 174 18.17 10.23 -9.89
C ARG A 174 17.75 9.58 -8.56
N LEU A 175 16.45 9.49 -8.28
CA LEU A 175 15.93 8.87 -7.06
C LEU A 175 16.10 7.35 -7.11
N MET A 176 15.81 6.73 -8.25
CA MET A 176 15.99 5.29 -8.45
C MET A 176 17.47 4.89 -8.35
N ALA A 177 18.38 5.71 -8.88
CA ALA A 177 19.82 5.50 -8.74
C ALA A 177 20.29 5.60 -7.27
N ALA A 178 19.68 6.45 -6.46
CA ALA A 178 19.99 6.54 -5.01
C ALA A 178 19.55 5.27 -4.29
N MET A 179 18.33 4.77 -4.55
CA MET A 179 17.84 3.50 -3.99
C MET A 179 18.70 2.32 -4.43
N LYS A 180 19.15 2.32 -5.68
CA LYS A 180 20.05 1.29 -6.20
C LYS A 180 21.38 1.26 -5.42
N ARG A 181 21.99 2.41 -5.12
CA ARG A 181 23.22 2.47 -4.31
C ARG A 181 23.01 1.87 -2.92
N ILE A 182 21.86 2.10 -2.27
CA ILE A 182 21.54 1.46 -0.99
C ILE A 182 21.44 -0.04 -1.16
N ARG A 183 20.68 -0.53 -2.14
CA ARG A 183 20.54 -1.96 -2.46
C ARG A 183 21.90 -2.62 -2.66
N ASP A 184 22.74 -2.07 -3.53
CA ASP A 184 24.03 -2.64 -3.91
C ASP A 184 25.04 -2.68 -2.74
N SER A 185 24.83 -1.84 -1.73
CA SER A 185 25.60 -1.86 -0.48
C SER A 185 25.11 -2.93 0.50
N PHE A 186 23.95 -3.55 0.25
CA PHE A 186 23.32 -4.51 1.15
C PHE A 186 23.12 -5.89 0.50
N ASN A 187 22.46 -5.96 -0.66
CA ASN A 187 22.18 -7.20 -1.40
C ASN A 187 22.07 -6.92 -2.90
N SER A 188 23.05 -7.38 -3.68
CA SER A 188 23.08 -7.13 -5.13
C SER A 188 22.08 -7.95 -5.93
N TYR A 189 21.45 -9.00 -5.35
CA TYR A 189 20.56 -9.93 -6.03
C TYR A 189 19.24 -10.13 -5.26
N PRO A 190 18.45 -9.07 -5.00
CA PRO A 190 17.30 -9.14 -4.09
C PRO A 190 16.14 -9.97 -4.64
N VAL A 191 15.95 -10.01 -5.96
CA VAL A 191 14.84 -10.70 -6.60
C VAL A 191 15.36 -11.93 -7.35
N ASP A 192 14.87 -13.12 -6.98
CA ASP A 192 15.28 -14.36 -7.61
C ASP A 192 14.72 -14.49 -9.05
N ARG A 193 15.31 -15.41 -9.82
CA ARG A 193 15.01 -15.60 -11.24
C ARG A 193 13.56 -16.01 -11.50
N LEU A 194 12.96 -16.83 -10.64
CA LEU A 194 11.58 -17.29 -10.80
C LEU A 194 10.61 -16.14 -10.48
N ALA A 195 10.92 -15.38 -9.44
CA ALA A 195 10.15 -14.20 -9.05
C ALA A 195 10.19 -13.13 -10.15
N GLN A 196 11.37 -12.86 -10.77
CA GLN A 196 11.47 -11.92 -11.89
C GLN A 196 10.60 -12.38 -13.09
N ALA A 197 10.67 -13.66 -13.45
CA ALA A 197 9.88 -14.20 -14.57
C ALA A 197 8.37 -14.18 -14.27
N ALA A 198 7.96 -14.61 -13.07
CA ALA A 198 6.56 -14.63 -12.67
C ALA A 198 5.96 -13.22 -12.62
N ALA A 199 6.68 -12.25 -12.05
CA ALA A 199 6.22 -10.87 -12.00
C ALA A 199 6.11 -10.24 -13.40
N ARG A 200 7.08 -10.52 -14.28
CA ARG A 200 7.05 -10.07 -15.68
C ARG A 200 5.80 -10.59 -16.41
N GLU A 201 5.54 -11.87 -16.34
CA GLU A 201 4.38 -12.47 -17.01
C GLU A 201 3.05 -11.97 -16.40
N ALA A 202 2.99 -11.77 -15.08
CA ALA A 202 1.83 -11.21 -14.41
C ALA A 202 1.55 -9.75 -14.82
N GLU A 203 2.60 -8.93 -15.04
CA GLU A 203 2.43 -7.55 -15.52
C GLU A 203 1.91 -7.51 -16.97
N LEU A 204 2.30 -8.48 -17.79
CA LEU A 204 1.83 -8.61 -19.19
C LEU A 204 0.38 -9.12 -19.25
N ASP A 205 -0.08 -9.93 -18.31
CA ASP A 205 -1.46 -10.45 -18.28
C ASP A 205 -2.45 -9.44 -17.67
N THR A 206 -2.57 -8.31 -18.34
CA THR A 206 -3.45 -7.21 -17.93
C THR A 206 -4.93 -7.62 -17.89
N ALA A 207 -5.35 -8.52 -18.78
CA ALA A 207 -6.73 -9.00 -18.84
C ALA A 207 -7.11 -9.83 -17.61
N TYR A 208 -6.21 -10.71 -17.14
CA TYR A 208 -6.42 -11.47 -15.91
C TYR A 208 -6.48 -10.54 -14.70
N THR A 209 -5.50 -9.64 -14.57
CA THR A 209 -5.44 -8.70 -13.45
C THR A 209 -6.68 -7.81 -13.40
N ALA A 210 -7.13 -7.26 -14.54
CA ALA A 210 -8.33 -6.44 -14.60
C ALA A 210 -9.58 -7.21 -14.17
N ARG A 211 -9.73 -8.47 -14.59
CA ARG A 211 -10.86 -9.33 -14.18
C ARG A 211 -10.86 -9.58 -12.67
N ILE A 212 -9.71 -9.93 -12.08
CA ILE A 212 -9.58 -10.17 -10.64
C ILE A 212 -9.90 -8.89 -9.85
N VAL A 213 -9.35 -7.76 -10.25
CA VAL A 213 -9.60 -6.46 -9.62
C VAL A 213 -11.09 -6.09 -9.68
N ALA A 214 -11.74 -6.30 -10.82
CA ALA A 214 -13.17 -6.03 -10.99
C ALA A 214 -14.02 -6.93 -10.06
N THR A 215 -13.73 -8.23 -9.99
CA THR A 215 -14.44 -9.17 -9.11
C THR A 215 -14.30 -8.77 -7.64
N ILE A 216 -13.06 -8.53 -7.17
CA ILE A 216 -12.78 -8.14 -5.79
C ILE A 216 -13.48 -6.81 -5.45
N SER A 217 -13.45 -5.83 -6.35
CA SER A 217 -14.09 -4.53 -6.15
C SER A 217 -15.60 -4.64 -6.08
N HIS A 218 -16.20 -5.47 -6.93
CA HIS A 218 -17.63 -5.77 -6.92
C HIS A 218 -18.07 -6.43 -5.60
N ASP A 219 -17.40 -7.51 -5.19
CA ASP A 219 -17.70 -8.23 -3.97
C ASP A 219 -17.48 -7.37 -2.72
N ARG A 220 -16.42 -6.53 -2.72
CA ARG A 220 -16.20 -5.54 -1.67
C ARG A 220 -17.40 -4.60 -1.51
N ASP A 221 -17.90 -4.08 -2.61
CA ASP A 221 -18.98 -3.08 -2.58
C ASP A 221 -20.32 -3.71 -2.20
N ILE A 222 -20.60 -4.97 -2.58
CA ILE A 222 -21.73 -5.75 -2.11
C ILE A 222 -21.65 -5.96 -0.59
N CYS A 223 -20.51 -6.46 -0.08
CA CYS A 223 -20.31 -6.67 1.35
C CYS A 223 -20.47 -5.38 2.15
N ARG A 224 -19.87 -4.28 1.66
CA ARG A 224 -20.00 -2.97 2.29
C ARG A 224 -21.46 -2.53 2.38
N GLN A 225 -22.24 -2.71 1.31
CA GLN A 225 -23.65 -2.35 1.29
C GLN A 225 -24.46 -3.20 2.27
N ALA A 226 -24.27 -4.51 2.29
CA ALA A 226 -24.96 -5.41 3.21
C ALA A 226 -24.68 -5.10 4.70
N LEU A 227 -23.43 -4.74 5.03
CA LEU A 227 -23.06 -4.28 6.37
C LEU A 227 -23.73 -2.94 6.71
N ALA A 228 -23.75 -2.00 5.79
CA ALA A 228 -24.40 -0.70 5.97
C ALA A 228 -25.92 -0.84 6.16
N ASP A 229 -26.59 -1.68 5.36
CA ASP A 229 -28.04 -1.98 5.48
C ASP A 229 -28.36 -2.66 6.83
N ALA A 230 -27.41 -3.42 7.37
CA ALA A 230 -27.47 -3.96 8.71
C ALA A 230 -27.18 -2.92 9.80
N GLY A 231 -26.90 -1.65 9.48
CA GLY A 231 -26.56 -0.60 10.44
C GLY A 231 -25.18 -0.71 11.06
N ILE A 232 -24.26 -1.43 10.41
CA ILE A 232 -22.86 -1.59 10.85
C ILE A 232 -22.01 -0.56 10.10
N PRO A 233 -21.32 0.36 10.80
CA PRO A 233 -20.48 1.37 10.16
C PRO A 233 -19.28 0.72 9.48
N VAL A 234 -19.06 1.07 8.21
CA VAL A 234 -17.95 0.59 7.39
C VAL A 234 -17.42 1.72 6.52
N LEU A 235 -16.10 1.92 6.50
CA LEU A 235 -15.51 2.98 5.70
C LEU A 235 -15.58 2.65 4.20
N LYS A 236 -15.69 3.69 3.36
CA LYS A 236 -15.57 3.54 1.91
C LYS A 236 -14.14 3.11 1.58
N SER A 237 -13.99 1.99 0.89
CA SER A 237 -12.69 1.42 0.58
C SER A 237 -12.36 1.48 -0.92
N ARG A 238 -11.08 1.73 -1.23
CA ARG A 238 -10.43 1.65 -2.54
C ARG A 238 -9.29 0.62 -2.50
N THR A 239 -9.48 -0.45 -1.71
CA THR A 239 -8.52 -1.54 -1.54
C THR A 239 -9.21 -2.90 -1.73
N ASN A 240 -8.50 -4.00 -1.51
CA ASN A 240 -9.07 -5.34 -1.48
C ASN A 240 -9.55 -5.76 -0.07
N PHE A 241 -9.91 -4.81 0.78
CA PHE A 241 -10.44 -5.07 2.12
C PHE A 241 -11.47 -4.01 2.54
N LEU A 242 -12.22 -4.31 3.59
CA LEU A 242 -13.09 -3.39 4.31
C LEU A 242 -12.55 -3.10 5.70
N PHE A 243 -12.82 -1.89 6.21
CA PHE A 243 -12.54 -1.50 7.59
C PHE A 243 -13.86 -1.27 8.29
N VAL A 244 -14.26 -2.22 9.15
CA VAL A 244 -15.60 -2.38 9.72
C VAL A 244 -15.56 -2.05 11.20
N LYS A 245 -16.44 -1.17 11.68
CA LYS A 245 -16.62 -0.92 13.11
C LYS A 245 -17.40 -2.09 13.72
N ALA A 246 -16.70 -2.99 14.37
CA ALA A 246 -17.28 -4.22 14.90
C ALA A 246 -17.69 -4.12 16.38
N SER A 247 -17.30 -3.06 17.08
CA SER A 247 -17.64 -2.83 18.49
C SER A 247 -17.65 -1.33 18.79
N GLU A 248 -18.28 -0.94 19.88
CA GLU A 248 -18.15 0.43 20.39
C GLU A 248 -16.82 0.64 21.16
N ASN A 249 -16.27 -0.41 21.73
CA ASN A 249 -15.05 -0.35 22.55
C ASN A 249 -13.90 -1.13 21.91
N ASP A 250 -13.95 -2.47 21.99
CA ASP A 250 -12.90 -3.38 21.53
C ASP A 250 -13.51 -4.49 20.69
N ALA A 251 -13.03 -4.70 19.49
CA ALA A 251 -13.48 -5.73 18.56
C ALA A 251 -12.73 -7.08 18.72
N ALA A 252 -11.80 -7.20 19.66
CA ALA A 252 -11.09 -8.46 19.92
C ALA A 252 -12.03 -9.64 20.26
N PRO A 253 -13.11 -9.48 21.05
CA PRO A 253 -14.07 -10.57 21.26
C PRO A 253 -14.78 -11.02 19.97
N ILE A 254 -15.15 -10.07 19.11
CA ILE A 254 -15.77 -10.37 17.80
C ILE A 254 -14.77 -11.07 16.87
N GLN A 255 -13.51 -10.62 16.87
CA GLN A 255 -12.45 -11.31 16.14
C GLN A 255 -12.33 -12.78 16.59
N GLN A 256 -12.38 -13.04 17.90
CA GLN A 256 -12.26 -14.40 18.42
C GLN A 256 -13.45 -15.27 18.01
N LEU A 257 -14.68 -14.75 18.09
CA LEU A 257 -15.88 -15.47 17.61
C LEU A 257 -15.80 -15.82 16.11
N LEU A 258 -15.31 -14.88 15.29
CA LEU A 258 -15.09 -15.15 13.86
C LEU A 258 -14.00 -16.21 13.64
N ARG A 259 -12.93 -16.19 14.44
CA ARG A 259 -11.88 -17.21 14.41
C ARG A 259 -12.41 -18.60 14.76
N ASP A 260 -13.29 -18.69 15.74
CA ASP A 260 -13.93 -19.94 16.14
C ASP A 260 -14.86 -20.48 15.03
N ASP A 261 -15.42 -19.57 14.21
CA ASP A 261 -16.15 -19.90 12.97
C ASP A 261 -15.21 -20.24 11.78
N GLY A 262 -13.88 -20.24 11.97
CA GLY A 262 -12.89 -20.49 10.90
C GLY A 262 -12.57 -19.27 10.04
N ILE A 263 -13.03 -18.07 10.42
CA ILE A 263 -12.85 -16.81 9.66
C ILE A 263 -11.74 -15.96 10.29
N LEU A 264 -10.66 -15.74 9.55
CA LEU A 264 -9.51 -14.93 10.00
C LEU A 264 -9.63 -13.51 9.50
N VAL A 265 -9.77 -12.56 10.43
CA VAL A 265 -9.78 -11.12 10.19
C VAL A 265 -8.69 -10.41 11.00
N ARG A 266 -8.30 -9.21 10.60
CA ARG A 266 -7.28 -8.44 11.30
C ARG A 266 -7.90 -7.47 12.31
N HIS A 267 -7.52 -7.60 13.57
CA HIS A 267 -7.76 -6.63 14.64
C HIS A 267 -6.51 -5.78 14.90
N PHE A 268 -6.71 -4.59 15.48
CA PHE A 268 -5.66 -3.64 15.85
C PHE A 268 -5.86 -3.20 17.30
N SER A 269 -4.81 -3.34 18.12
CA SER A 269 -4.87 -3.05 19.57
C SER A 269 -4.67 -1.56 19.92
N THR A 270 -4.42 -0.70 18.94
CA THR A 270 -4.26 0.74 19.19
C THR A 270 -5.61 1.39 19.52
N PRO A 271 -5.70 2.32 20.48
CA PRO A 271 -6.98 2.85 21.00
C PRO A 271 -7.94 3.34 19.93
N ARG A 272 -7.42 4.01 18.87
CA ARG A 272 -8.27 4.54 17.80
C ARG A 272 -8.80 3.46 16.85
N LEU A 273 -8.16 2.31 16.76
CA LEU A 273 -8.48 1.23 15.82
C LEU A 273 -9.09 0.00 16.49
N GLN A 274 -9.04 -0.09 17.82
CA GLN A 274 -9.43 -1.30 18.57
C GLN A 274 -10.89 -1.72 18.36
N SER A 275 -11.78 -0.78 18.03
CA SER A 275 -13.19 -1.08 17.71
C SER A 275 -13.43 -1.54 16.28
N TYR A 276 -12.37 -1.64 15.46
CA TYR A 276 -12.47 -1.98 14.05
C TYR A 276 -11.80 -3.32 13.71
N LEU A 277 -12.36 -3.97 12.69
CA LEU A 277 -11.76 -5.13 12.04
C LEU A 277 -11.45 -4.81 10.57
N ARG A 278 -10.29 -5.24 10.08
CA ARG A 278 -10.00 -5.25 8.65
C ARG A 278 -10.32 -6.62 8.06
N VAL A 279 -11.23 -6.64 7.11
CA VAL A 279 -11.75 -7.85 6.45
C VAL A 279 -11.27 -7.86 5.01
N THR A 280 -10.38 -8.77 4.66
CA THR A 280 -9.90 -8.94 3.28
C THR A 280 -10.97 -9.62 2.43
N ILE A 281 -11.14 -9.15 1.20
CA ILE A 281 -12.08 -9.74 0.23
C ILE A 281 -11.49 -11.03 -0.33
N GLY A 282 -12.19 -12.13 -0.12
CA GLY A 282 -11.89 -13.46 -0.65
C GLY A 282 -12.66 -13.76 -1.94
N THR A 283 -13.01 -15.03 -2.14
CA THR A 283 -13.92 -15.42 -3.23
C THR A 283 -15.35 -14.93 -2.96
N THR A 284 -16.17 -14.81 -4.00
CA THR A 284 -17.58 -14.39 -3.87
C THR A 284 -18.34 -15.26 -2.86
N GLU A 285 -18.11 -16.58 -2.87
CA GLU A 285 -18.75 -17.51 -1.91
C GLU A 285 -18.23 -17.30 -0.48
N ASP A 286 -16.91 -17.14 -0.29
CA ASP A 286 -16.35 -16.81 1.02
C ASP A 286 -16.96 -15.52 1.57
N MET A 287 -17.10 -14.49 0.72
CA MET A 287 -17.60 -13.19 1.15
C MET A 287 -19.07 -13.22 1.53
N ARG A 288 -19.88 -14.07 0.90
CA ARG A 288 -21.28 -14.30 1.33
C ARG A 288 -21.31 -14.82 2.77
N ILE A 289 -20.54 -15.87 3.06
CA ILE A 289 -20.44 -16.48 4.40
C ILE A 289 -19.88 -15.49 5.43
N VAL A 290 -18.78 -14.82 5.08
CA VAL A 290 -18.11 -13.86 5.96
C VAL A 290 -19.04 -12.69 6.32
N THR A 291 -19.80 -12.16 5.35
CA THR A 291 -20.72 -11.05 5.59
C THR A 291 -21.85 -11.46 6.52
N GLU A 292 -22.47 -12.63 6.31
CA GLU A 292 -23.52 -13.17 7.18
C GLU A 292 -22.99 -13.36 8.62
N ARG A 293 -21.79 -13.94 8.77
CA ARG A 293 -21.17 -14.16 10.10
C ARG A 293 -20.80 -12.86 10.78
N LEU A 294 -20.21 -11.89 10.07
CA LEU A 294 -19.92 -10.55 10.60
C LEU A 294 -21.18 -9.90 11.17
N ILE A 295 -22.28 -9.86 10.40
CA ILE A 295 -23.54 -9.27 10.84
C ILE A 295 -24.05 -9.99 12.09
N SER A 296 -24.07 -11.33 12.07
CA SER A 296 -24.53 -12.12 13.22
C SER A 296 -23.69 -11.90 14.48
N ARG A 297 -22.34 -11.88 14.35
CA ARG A 297 -21.45 -11.73 15.52
C ARG A 297 -21.35 -10.31 16.06
N ILE A 298 -21.67 -9.29 15.26
CA ILE A 298 -21.68 -7.90 15.70
C ILE A 298 -23.02 -7.52 16.37
N LYS A 299 -24.13 -8.13 15.92
CA LYS A 299 -25.48 -7.80 16.40
C LYS A 299 -26.03 -8.72 17.46
N GLY A 300 -25.55 -9.97 17.49
CA GLY A 300 -26.00 -10.99 18.44
C GLY A 300 -25.20 -11.02 19.68
#